data_3e3da9a25c44edd462bf63f199283065
#
_entry.id   3e3da9a25c44edd462bf63f199283065
#
_cell.length_a   1.000
_cell.length_b   1.000
_cell.length_c   1.000
_cell.angle_alpha   90.00
_cell.angle_beta   90.00
_cell.angle_gamma   90.00
#
_symmetry.space_group_name_H-M   'P 1'
#
loop_
_entity.id
_entity.type
_entity.pdbx_description
1 polymer ?
#
loop_
_entity_poly.entity_id
_entity_poly.type
_entity_poly.pdbx_seq_one_letter_code
_entity_poly.pdbx_strand_id
1 'polypeptide(L)'
;CLTQKSMAEIEDKRPRRAIILAAGFGMRMVPINTETPKGLLEVNGEPLIERVIRQLQEVGIREIYVVVGFLKERYEYLIDEFGVELIVNPDYVGKNNLYSLKLALPHLANAYVVPCDIWCRSNPFRKRELYSWYMVNDAVDRESDVRVNRKMELVSVPEKSGGNGMIGIFSLPLLSFQSFGLHKEQ
;
A
#
# COMPACT_ATOMS: atom_id res chain seq x y z
N CYS A 1 -17.62 -29.43 -1.83
CA CYS A 1 -16.58 -29.52 -0.76
C CYS A 1 -15.23 -29.22 -1.35
N LEU A 2 -14.47 -28.32 -0.73
CA LEU A 2 -13.08 -28.08 -1.11
C LEU A 2 -12.24 -29.29 -0.69
N THR A 3 -11.33 -29.74 -1.56
CA THR A 3 -10.37 -30.79 -1.22
C THR A 3 -9.29 -30.23 -0.27
N GLN A 4 -8.60 -31.11 0.47
CA GLN A 4 -7.46 -30.68 1.33
C GLN A 4 -6.39 -29.93 0.52
N LYS A 5 -6.12 -30.36 -0.73
CA LYS A 5 -5.20 -29.69 -1.64
C LYS A 5 -5.65 -28.27 -1.96
N SER A 6 -6.95 -28.09 -2.32
CA SER A 6 -7.50 -26.76 -2.60
C SER A 6 -7.50 -25.86 -1.37
N MET A 7 -7.70 -26.40 -0.18
CA MET A 7 -7.62 -25.65 1.06
C MET A 7 -6.19 -25.17 1.36
N ALA A 8 -5.18 -26.03 1.12
CA ALA A 8 -3.78 -25.66 1.27
C ALA A 8 -3.36 -24.56 0.27
N GLU A 9 -3.80 -24.65 -0.99
CA GLU A 9 -3.53 -23.63 -2.01
C GLU A 9 -4.18 -22.28 -1.67
N ILE A 10 -5.36 -22.28 -1.05
CA ILE A 10 -6.05 -21.06 -0.59
C ILE A 10 -5.33 -20.45 0.63
N GLU A 11 -4.85 -21.28 1.54
CA GLU A 11 -4.12 -20.82 2.73
C GLU A 11 -2.76 -20.22 2.36
N ASP A 12 -2.11 -20.74 1.35
CA ASP A 12 -0.85 -20.22 0.82
C ASP A 12 -0.98 -18.81 0.19
N LYS A 13 -2.21 -18.46 -0.24
CA LYS A 13 -2.57 -17.14 -0.77
C LYS A 13 -3.08 -16.16 0.27
N ARG A 14 -3.01 -16.51 1.55
CA ARG A 14 -3.41 -15.62 2.64
C ARG A 14 -2.41 -14.49 2.79
N PRO A 15 -2.84 -13.21 2.74
CA PRO A 15 -1.97 -12.09 3.09
C PRO A 15 -1.49 -12.23 4.54
N ARG A 16 -0.20 -12.13 4.75
CA ARG A 16 0.42 -12.28 6.09
C ARG A 16 0.99 -10.97 6.58
N ARG A 17 1.30 -10.08 5.65
CA ARG A 17 2.05 -8.84 5.88
C ARG A 17 1.34 -7.64 5.27
N ALA A 18 1.72 -6.48 5.78
CA ALA A 18 1.37 -5.23 5.13
C ALA A 18 2.58 -4.28 5.13
N ILE A 19 2.71 -3.50 4.07
CA ILE A 19 3.70 -2.44 3.92
C ILE A 19 2.94 -1.14 3.79
N ILE A 20 3.15 -0.21 4.72
CA ILE A 20 2.55 1.11 4.69
C ILE A 20 3.62 2.11 4.23
N LEU A 21 3.35 2.82 3.13
CA LEU A 21 4.27 3.79 2.56
C LEU A 21 4.01 5.18 3.17
N ALA A 22 4.89 5.60 4.09
CA ALA A 22 4.77 6.83 4.87
C ALA A 22 6.03 7.73 4.79
N ALA A 23 6.93 7.47 3.84
CA ALA A 23 8.21 8.19 3.76
C ALA A 23 8.09 9.59 3.11
N GLY A 24 7.04 9.85 2.32
CA GLY A 24 6.93 11.03 1.48
C GLY A 24 6.71 12.33 2.25
N PHE A 25 7.41 13.41 1.83
CA PHE A 25 7.23 14.76 2.37
C PHE A 25 5.85 15.37 2.05
N GLY A 26 5.19 14.92 0.97
CA GLY A 26 3.86 15.41 0.60
C GLY A 26 3.82 16.87 0.14
N MET A 27 4.73 17.30 -0.71
CA MET A 27 4.89 18.67 -1.21
C MET A 27 3.58 19.36 -1.66
N ARG A 28 2.60 18.59 -2.14
CA ARG A 28 1.30 19.12 -2.59
C ARG A 28 0.41 19.63 -1.45
N MET A 29 0.74 19.32 -0.19
CA MET A 29 -0.04 19.70 0.99
C MET A 29 0.63 20.78 1.85
N VAL A 30 1.72 21.38 1.39
CA VAL A 30 2.35 22.54 2.04
C VAL A 30 1.36 23.72 2.01
N PRO A 31 1.13 24.44 3.15
CA PRO A 31 1.87 24.39 4.43
C PRO A 31 1.33 23.39 5.47
N ILE A 32 0.24 22.69 5.21
CA ILE A 32 -0.47 21.88 6.23
C ILE A 32 0.43 20.79 6.85
N ASN A 33 1.35 20.21 6.09
CA ASN A 33 2.16 19.07 6.50
C ASN A 33 3.61 19.41 6.87
N THR A 34 3.93 20.69 7.10
CA THR A 34 5.30 21.08 7.50
C THR A 34 5.69 20.57 8.88
N GLU A 35 4.73 20.42 9.78
CA GLU A 35 4.93 19.98 11.16
C GLU A 35 4.35 18.59 11.45
N THR A 36 3.41 18.13 10.61
CA THR A 36 2.72 16.85 10.80
C THR A 36 2.80 16.01 9.52
N PRO A 37 3.39 14.80 9.57
CA PRO A 37 3.42 13.91 8.42
C PRO A 37 2.01 13.53 7.98
N LYS A 38 1.82 13.27 6.68
CA LYS A 38 0.50 12.96 6.10
C LYS A 38 -0.24 11.83 6.81
N GLY A 39 0.46 10.75 7.16
CA GLY A 39 -0.14 9.60 7.82
C GLY A 39 -0.67 9.91 9.22
N LEU A 40 -0.21 11.00 9.84
CA LEU A 40 -0.65 11.45 11.17
C LEU A 40 -1.72 12.55 11.11
N LEU A 41 -2.17 12.93 9.92
CA LEU A 41 -3.34 13.80 9.79
C LEU A 41 -4.58 13.06 10.27
N GLU A 42 -5.40 13.76 11.04
CA GLU A 42 -6.61 13.19 11.64
C GLU A 42 -7.83 13.35 10.74
N VAL A 43 -8.58 12.27 10.62
CA VAL A 43 -9.93 12.28 10.04
C VAL A 43 -10.89 11.69 11.07
N ASN A 44 -11.90 12.45 11.42
CA ASN A 44 -12.87 12.08 12.48
C ASN A 44 -12.21 11.78 13.86
N GLY A 45 -11.11 12.47 14.19
CA GLY A 45 -10.39 12.29 15.45
C GLY A 45 -9.49 11.06 15.52
N GLU A 46 -9.17 10.45 14.38
CA GLU A 46 -8.29 9.29 14.27
C GLU A 46 -7.20 9.54 13.22
N PRO A 47 -5.90 9.36 13.54
CA PRO A 47 -4.83 9.46 12.56
C PRO A 47 -5.02 8.45 11.42
N LEU A 48 -4.78 8.88 10.19
CA LEU A 48 -4.97 8.06 8.98
C LEU A 48 -4.23 6.72 9.06
N ILE A 49 -2.97 6.75 9.48
CA ILE A 49 -2.14 5.56 9.56
C ILE A 49 -2.62 4.56 10.62
N GLU A 50 -3.10 5.06 11.78
CA GLU A 50 -3.62 4.20 12.84
C GLU A 50 -4.88 3.45 12.38
N ARG A 51 -5.77 4.15 11.67
CA ARG A 51 -6.94 3.52 11.08
C ARG A 51 -6.56 2.40 10.12
N VAL A 52 -5.60 2.63 9.23
CA VAL A 52 -5.10 1.60 8.30
C VAL A 52 -4.54 0.41 9.09
N ILE A 53 -3.73 0.65 10.11
CA ILE A 53 -3.15 -0.41 10.95
C ILE A 53 -4.26 -1.23 11.64
N ARG A 54 -5.25 -0.57 12.27
CA ARG A 54 -6.37 -1.27 12.92
C ARG A 54 -7.16 -2.11 11.94
N GLN A 55 -7.47 -1.59 10.74
CA GLN A 55 -8.18 -2.33 9.70
C GLN A 55 -7.39 -3.56 9.21
N LEU A 56 -6.08 -3.47 9.10
CA LEU A 56 -5.21 -4.62 8.79
C LEU A 56 -5.22 -5.65 9.93
N GLN A 57 -5.13 -5.20 11.17
CA GLN A 57 -5.16 -6.08 12.35
C GLN A 57 -6.51 -6.80 12.54
N GLU A 58 -7.63 -6.15 12.20
CA GLU A 58 -8.98 -6.74 12.22
C GLU A 58 -9.09 -7.97 11.31
N VAL A 59 -8.40 -7.98 10.17
CA VAL A 59 -8.38 -9.14 9.27
C VAL A 59 -7.27 -10.15 9.58
N GLY A 60 -6.50 -9.90 10.65
CA GLY A 60 -5.50 -10.84 11.17
C GLY A 60 -4.09 -10.62 10.62
N ILE A 61 -3.80 -9.48 9.97
CA ILE A 61 -2.44 -9.10 9.60
C ILE A 61 -1.73 -8.56 10.84
N ARG A 62 -0.60 -9.18 11.20
CA ARG A 62 0.20 -8.81 12.37
C ARG A 62 1.60 -8.31 12.01
N GLU A 63 2.17 -8.80 10.91
CA GLU A 63 3.45 -8.34 10.40
C GLU A 63 3.22 -7.07 9.56
N ILE A 64 3.36 -5.89 10.17
CA ILE A 64 3.12 -4.59 9.53
C ILE A 64 4.42 -3.79 9.53
N TYR A 65 4.86 -3.42 8.35
CA TYR A 65 6.06 -2.62 8.10
C TYR A 65 5.65 -1.23 7.64
N VAL A 66 6.15 -0.20 8.32
CA VAL A 66 5.89 1.19 7.96
C VAL A 66 7.17 1.79 7.40
N VAL A 67 7.17 2.14 6.11
CA VAL A 67 8.33 2.80 5.49
C VAL A 67 8.22 4.29 5.77
N VAL A 68 9.12 4.81 6.58
CA VAL A 68 9.15 6.20 7.08
C VAL A 68 10.34 6.97 6.51
N GLY A 69 10.24 8.28 6.46
CA GLY A 69 11.33 9.17 6.00
C GLY A 69 11.20 10.53 6.65
N PHE A 70 10.36 11.39 6.11
CA PHE A 70 10.09 12.71 6.67
C PHE A 70 9.46 12.62 8.05
N LEU A 71 10.07 13.30 9.04
CA LEU A 71 9.64 13.32 10.45
C LEU A 71 9.42 11.88 11.01
N LYS A 72 10.33 10.96 10.68
CA LYS A 72 10.22 9.54 11.08
C LYS A 72 10.02 9.34 12.59
N GLU A 73 10.55 10.21 13.42
CA GLU A 73 10.45 10.19 14.88
C GLU A 73 9.00 10.30 15.36
N ARG A 74 8.15 10.93 14.57
CA ARG A 74 6.72 11.07 14.86
C ARG A 74 5.95 9.73 14.74
N TYR A 75 6.54 8.73 14.10
CA TYR A 75 5.95 7.41 13.90
C TYR A 75 6.43 6.36 14.92
N GLU A 76 7.44 6.69 15.76
CA GLU A 76 8.06 5.72 16.68
C GLU A 76 7.06 5.10 17.67
N TYR A 77 6.07 5.88 18.13
CA TYR A 77 5.03 5.39 19.04
C TYR A 77 4.22 4.21 18.45
N LEU A 78 4.15 4.09 17.12
CA LEU A 78 3.44 2.99 16.47
C LEU A 78 4.07 1.63 16.78
N ILE A 79 5.36 1.59 17.10
CA ILE A 79 6.07 0.37 17.51
C ILE A 79 5.45 -0.16 18.79
N ASP A 80 5.34 0.69 19.80
CA ASP A 80 4.88 0.31 21.13
C ASP A 80 3.36 0.08 21.16
N GLU A 81 2.59 0.92 20.46
CA GLU A 81 1.12 0.86 20.53
C GLU A 81 0.52 -0.21 19.60
N PHE A 82 1.13 -0.46 18.45
CA PHE A 82 0.56 -1.33 17.41
C PHE A 82 1.44 -2.52 17.05
N GLY A 83 2.68 -2.57 17.55
CA GLY A 83 3.61 -3.67 17.25
C GLY A 83 4.08 -3.68 15.80
N VAL A 84 4.21 -2.51 15.17
CA VAL A 84 4.71 -2.39 13.80
C VAL A 84 6.24 -2.30 13.77
N GLU A 85 6.82 -2.59 12.61
CA GLU A 85 8.26 -2.37 12.35
C GLU A 85 8.45 -1.15 11.44
N LEU A 86 9.40 -0.27 11.77
CA LEU A 86 9.74 0.89 10.96
C LEU A 86 10.92 0.58 10.02
N ILE A 87 10.75 0.86 8.73
CA ILE A 87 11.81 0.81 7.73
C ILE A 87 12.14 2.26 7.35
N VAL A 88 13.36 2.70 7.63
CA VAL A 88 13.77 4.08 7.34
C VAL A 88 14.22 4.22 5.89
N ASN A 89 13.59 5.14 5.16
CA ASN A 89 14.06 5.59 3.85
C ASN A 89 14.89 6.87 4.02
N PRO A 90 16.24 6.82 3.92
CA PRO A 90 17.08 7.99 4.09
C PRO A 90 16.99 8.95 2.90
N ASP A 91 16.60 8.47 1.73
CA ASP A 91 16.58 9.24 0.47
C ASP A 91 15.16 9.73 0.10
N TYR A 92 14.28 9.91 1.08
CA TYR A 92 12.88 10.27 0.86
C TYR A 92 12.65 11.58 0.11
N VAL A 93 13.62 12.51 0.13
CA VAL A 93 13.55 13.81 -0.55
C VAL A 93 13.72 13.66 -2.06
N GLY A 94 14.64 12.79 -2.50
CA GLY A 94 15.01 12.63 -3.91
C GLY A 94 14.41 11.40 -4.60
N LYS A 95 13.72 10.55 -3.86
CA LYS A 95 13.20 9.26 -4.35
C LYS A 95 11.69 9.18 -4.17
N ASN A 96 11.03 8.53 -5.11
CA ASN A 96 9.58 8.32 -5.09
C ASN A 96 9.16 7.09 -4.24
N ASN A 97 7.87 6.81 -4.21
CA ASN A 97 7.29 5.66 -3.49
C ASN A 97 7.86 4.31 -3.97
N LEU A 98 8.33 4.21 -5.21
CA LEU A 98 8.93 2.99 -5.74
C LEU A 98 10.24 2.65 -5.01
N TYR A 99 11.04 3.65 -4.67
CA TYR A 99 12.24 3.43 -3.86
C TYR A 99 11.89 3.00 -2.43
N SER A 100 10.89 3.61 -1.81
CA SER A 100 10.36 3.16 -0.52
C SER A 100 9.91 1.72 -0.56
N LEU A 101 9.20 1.31 -1.63
CA LEU A 101 8.79 -0.07 -1.84
C LEU A 101 10.01 -1.00 -2.05
N LYS A 102 11.07 -0.53 -2.73
CA LYS A 102 12.31 -1.29 -2.91
C LYS A 102 12.98 -1.63 -1.58
N LEU A 103 12.95 -0.75 -0.58
CA LEU A 103 13.50 -1.01 0.75
C LEU A 103 12.70 -2.12 1.48
N ALA A 104 11.41 -2.23 1.21
CA ALA A 104 10.52 -3.23 1.79
C ALA A 104 10.41 -4.53 0.98
N LEU A 105 11.19 -4.70 -0.12
CA LEU A 105 11.15 -5.89 -0.99
C LEU A 105 11.22 -7.23 -0.24
N PRO A 106 12.04 -7.41 0.81
CA PRO A 106 12.09 -8.69 1.55
C PRO A 106 10.76 -9.08 2.19
N HIS A 107 9.87 -8.10 2.44
CA HIS A 107 8.59 -8.29 3.12
C HIS A 107 7.39 -8.28 2.16
N LEU A 108 7.62 -8.17 0.84
CA LEU A 108 6.57 -7.92 -0.14
C LEU A 108 5.76 -9.17 -0.50
N ALA A 109 6.28 -10.37 -0.22
CA ALA A 109 5.57 -11.62 -0.52
C ALA A 109 4.32 -11.78 0.35
N ASN A 110 3.17 -12.09 -0.27
CA ASN A 110 1.87 -12.20 0.40
C ASN A 110 1.51 -10.96 1.24
N ALA A 111 1.78 -9.77 0.70
CA ALA A 111 1.59 -8.52 1.41
C ALA A 111 0.52 -7.64 0.76
N TYR A 112 -0.14 -6.85 1.61
CA TYR A 112 -0.78 -5.61 1.18
C TYR A 112 0.24 -4.50 1.11
N VAL A 113 0.11 -3.62 0.12
CA VAL A 113 0.84 -2.34 0.07
C VAL A 113 -0.19 -1.23 0.13
N VAL A 114 0.02 -0.28 1.03
CA VAL A 114 -0.96 0.75 1.36
C VAL A 114 -0.27 2.10 1.52
N PRO A 115 -0.74 3.17 0.88
CA PRO A 115 -0.32 4.54 1.22
C PRO A 115 -0.81 4.93 2.62
N CYS A 116 -0.05 5.76 3.33
CA CYS A 116 -0.41 6.21 4.69
C CYS A 116 -1.51 7.27 4.73
N ASP A 117 -1.83 7.89 3.60
CA ASP A 117 -2.73 9.05 3.48
C ASP A 117 -4.12 8.68 2.94
N ILE A 118 -4.55 7.45 3.15
CA ILE A 118 -5.86 6.94 2.76
C ILE A 118 -6.76 6.76 3.96
N TRP A 119 -8.01 7.17 3.82
CA TRP A 119 -9.07 6.92 4.77
C TRP A 119 -10.18 6.08 4.13
N CYS A 120 -10.39 4.88 4.64
CA CYS A 120 -11.47 3.99 4.21
C CYS A 120 -12.54 3.90 5.29
N ARG A 121 -13.79 4.23 4.95
CA ARG A 121 -14.92 4.16 5.87
C ARG A 121 -15.17 2.73 6.36
N SER A 122 -15.19 1.78 5.44
CA SER A 122 -15.27 0.35 5.71
C SER A 122 -13.92 -0.30 5.44
N ASN A 123 -13.65 -1.41 6.13
CA ASN A 123 -12.39 -2.13 5.97
C ASN A 123 -12.26 -2.68 4.54
N PRO A 124 -11.27 -2.24 3.73
CA PRO A 124 -11.06 -2.72 2.38
C PRO A 124 -10.30 -4.06 2.33
N PHE A 125 -9.66 -4.46 3.43
CA PHE A 125 -8.82 -5.65 3.51
C PHE A 125 -9.64 -6.91 3.80
N ARG A 126 -9.11 -8.07 3.40
CA ARG A 126 -9.73 -9.37 3.59
C ARG A 126 -8.75 -10.37 4.19
N LYS A 127 -9.29 -11.37 4.88
CA LYS A 127 -8.50 -12.47 5.46
C LYS A 127 -7.82 -13.34 4.40
N ARG A 128 -8.34 -13.35 3.17
CA ARG A 128 -7.85 -14.16 2.05
C ARG A 128 -7.98 -13.39 0.77
N GLU A 129 -6.91 -13.38 -0.02
CA GLU A 129 -6.86 -12.79 -1.36
C GLU A 129 -6.45 -13.87 -2.36
N LEU A 130 -7.33 -14.19 -3.29
CA LEU A 130 -7.09 -15.24 -4.27
C LEU A 130 -6.25 -14.74 -5.47
N TYR A 131 -6.31 -13.44 -5.72
CA TYR A 131 -5.69 -12.79 -6.87
C TYR A 131 -4.99 -11.51 -6.46
N SER A 132 -3.97 -11.11 -7.22
CA SER A 132 -3.43 -9.75 -7.15
C SER A 132 -4.51 -8.76 -7.59
N TRP A 133 -4.60 -7.65 -6.90
CA TRP A 133 -5.50 -6.57 -7.28
C TRP A 133 -4.90 -5.21 -6.93
N TYR A 134 -5.36 -4.20 -7.62
CA TYR A 134 -5.02 -2.81 -7.39
C TYR A 134 -6.29 -1.97 -7.28
N MET A 135 -6.37 -1.10 -6.29
CA MET A 135 -7.53 -0.23 -6.08
C MET A 135 -7.43 1.01 -6.97
N VAL A 136 -8.48 1.24 -7.75
CA VAL A 136 -8.66 2.42 -8.60
C VAL A 136 -10.01 3.06 -8.30
N ASN A 137 -10.17 4.33 -8.65
CA ASN A 137 -11.47 4.98 -8.66
C ASN A 137 -12.00 5.12 -10.10
N ASP A 138 -13.29 5.42 -10.25
CA ASP A 138 -13.94 5.60 -11.56
C ASP A 138 -13.72 7.00 -12.15
N ALA A 139 -13.10 7.92 -11.38
CA ALA A 139 -12.80 9.25 -11.89
C ALA A 139 -11.69 9.18 -12.94
N VAL A 140 -11.86 9.95 -14.00
CA VAL A 140 -10.82 10.06 -15.04
C VAL A 140 -9.71 10.98 -14.53
N ASP A 141 -8.52 10.41 -14.40
CA ASP A 141 -7.29 11.13 -14.10
C ASP A 141 -6.49 11.30 -15.40
N ARG A 142 -6.19 12.55 -15.78
CA ARG A 142 -5.45 12.86 -17.01
C ARG A 142 -3.98 12.45 -16.93
N GLU A 143 -3.44 12.31 -15.73
CA GLU A 143 -2.06 11.87 -15.49
C GLU A 143 -1.93 10.35 -15.38
N SER A 144 -3.05 9.61 -15.36
CA SER A 144 -3.03 8.16 -15.27
C SER A 144 -2.94 7.50 -16.64
N ASP A 145 -1.95 6.63 -16.80
CA ASP A 145 -1.70 5.82 -18.01
C ASP A 145 -2.37 4.43 -17.91
N VAL A 146 -3.26 4.23 -16.94
CA VAL A 146 -3.87 2.93 -16.66
C VAL A 146 -5.38 3.04 -16.63
N ARG A 147 -6.07 2.09 -17.27
CA ARG A 147 -7.53 2.00 -17.27
C ARG A 147 -8.00 0.59 -16.95
N VAL A 148 -9.14 0.47 -16.28
CA VAL A 148 -9.80 -0.81 -16.06
C VAL A 148 -10.63 -1.17 -17.29
N ASN A 149 -10.40 -2.34 -17.87
CA ASN A 149 -11.18 -2.86 -18.99
C ASN A 149 -12.46 -3.57 -18.50
N ARG A 150 -13.30 -4.05 -19.45
CA ARG A 150 -14.55 -4.77 -19.12
C ARG A 150 -14.33 -6.10 -18.38
N LYS A 151 -13.12 -6.64 -18.40
CA LYS A 151 -12.76 -7.86 -17.68
C LYS A 151 -12.18 -7.56 -16.28
N MET A 152 -12.22 -6.30 -15.83
CA MET A 152 -11.62 -5.83 -14.58
C MET A 152 -10.10 -6.00 -14.53
N GLU A 153 -9.43 -5.93 -15.69
CA GLU A 153 -7.97 -5.96 -15.80
C GLU A 153 -7.44 -4.55 -15.99
N LEU A 154 -6.28 -4.26 -15.40
CA LEU A 154 -5.55 -3.01 -15.64
C LEU A 154 -4.85 -3.09 -17.01
N VAL A 155 -5.14 -2.12 -17.86
CA VAL A 155 -4.52 -2.00 -19.20
C VAL A 155 -3.92 -0.62 -19.36
N SER A 156 -2.76 -0.54 -20.02
CA SER A 156 -2.14 0.73 -20.35
C SER A 156 -2.98 1.47 -21.40
N VAL A 157 -3.05 2.77 -21.28
CA VAL A 157 -3.68 3.66 -22.26
C VAL A 157 -2.64 4.63 -22.82
N PRO A 158 -2.86 5.19 -24.02
CA PRO A 158 -1.93 6.17 -24.58
C PRO A 158 -1.73 7.37 -23.66
N GLU A 159 -0.51 7.89 -23.64
CA GLU A 159 -0.14 9.08 -22.87
C GLU A 159 -1.18 10.21 -23.07
N LYS A 160 -1.59 10.86 -21.96
CA LYS A 160 -2.57 11.97 -21.96
C LYS A 160 -4.00 11.60 -22.39
N SER A 161 -4.30 10.32 -22.62
CA SER A 161 -5.69 9.91 -22.92
C SER A 161 -6.59 9.86 -21.68
N GLY A 162 -5.98 9.91 -20.49
CA GLY A 162 -6.63 9.80 -19.21
C GLY A 162 -7.03 8.36 -18.89
N GLY A 163 -6.75 7.94 -17.66
CA GLY A 163 -7.05 6.63 -17.13
C GLY A 163 -7.89 6.71 -15.86
N ASN A 164 -7.97 5.62 -15.12
CA ASN A 164 -8.57 5.59 -13.80
C ASN A 164 -7.61 6.21 -12.77
N GLY A 165 -8.14 6.92 -11.78
CA GLY A 165 -7.34 7.42 -10.68
C GLY A 165 -6.80 6.26 -9.83
N MET A 166 -5.48 6.23 -9.63
CA MET A 166 -4.77 5.19 -8.90
C MET A 166 -4.82 5.50 -7.39
N ILE A 167 -5.47 4.64 -6.61
CA ILE A 167 -5.60 4.83 -5.15
C ILE A 167 -4.32 4.43 -4.41
N GLY A 168 -3.60 3.42 -4.91
CA GLY A 168 -2.33 2.99 -4.33
C GLY A 168 -2.43 1.83 -3.34
N ILE A 169 -3.62 1.32 -3.04
CA ILE A 169 -3.78 0.07 -2.28
C ILE A 169 -3.72 -1.11 -3.24
N PHE A 170 -2.89 -2.09 -2.93
CA PHE A 170 -2.84 -3.32 -3.72
C PHE A 170 -2.42 -4.54 -2.89
N SER A 171 -2.73 -5.72 -3.40
CA SER A 171 -2.38 -7.01 -2.82
C SER A 171 -1.55 -7.83 -3.80
N LEU A 172 -0.45 -8.43 -3.32
CA LEU A 172 0.48 -9.25 -4.08
C LEU A 172 0.58 -10.65 -3.47
N PRO A 173 -0.20 -11.65 -3.92
CA PRO A 173 0.02 -13.06 -3.58
C PRO A 173 1.35 -13.57 -4.13
N LEU A 174 1.94 -14.59 -3.49
CA LEU A 174 3.28 -15.13 -3.77
C LEU A 174 3.55 -15.45 -5.24
N LEU A 175 2.54 -15.92 -5.99
CA LEU A 175 2.68 -16.35 -7.38
C LEU A 175 2.79 -15.22 -8.41
N SER A 176 2.50 -13.99 -8.03
CA SER A 176 2.52 -12.85 -8.97
C SER A 176 3.89 -12.17 -9.08
N PHE A 177 4.85 -12.52 -8.23
CA PHE A 177 6.19 -11.91 -8.24
C PHE A 177 7.02 -12.27 -9.46
N GLN A 178 6.79 -13.43 -10.09
CA GLN A 178 7.52 -13.87 -11.28
C GLN A 178 7.07 -13.15 -12.56
N SER A 179 5.92 -12.51 -12.57
CA SER A 179 5.36 -11.81 -13.74
C SER A 179 5.59 -10.29 -13.72
N PHE A 180 6.05 -9.71 -12.61
CA PHE A 180 6.52 -8.33 -12.60
C PHE A 180 7.96 -8.29 -13.10
N GLY A 181 8.12 -8.23 -14.42
CA GLY A 181 9.39 -7.86 -15.06
C GLY A 181 9.75 -6.44 -14.63
N LEU A 182 10.51 -6.32 -13.55
CA LEU A 182 11.31 -5.13 -13.30
C LEU A 182 12.34 -5.08 -14.42
N HIS A 183 12.02 -4.40 -15.52
CA HIS A 183 13.04 -3.99 -16.48
C HIS A 183 14.09 -3.20 -15.69
N LYS A 184 15.29 -3.78 -15.63
CA LYS A 184 16.48 -3.09 -15.17
C LYS A 184 16.70 -1.93 -16.15
N GLU A 185 16.33 -0.74 -15.77
CA GLU A 185 16.94 0.44 -16.34
C GLU A 185 18.34 0.55 -15.79
N GLN A 186 19.29 0.54 -16.74
CA GLN A 186 20.72 0.77 -16.55
C GLN A 186 20.99 2.21 -16.12
#